data_56d77999888ce231e3a24bf7d791fb6c
#
_entry.id   56d77999888ce231e3a24bf7d791fb6c
#
_cell.length_a   1.000
_cell.length_b   1.000
_cell.length_c   1.000
_cell.angle_alpha   90.00
_cell.angle_beta   90.00
_cell.angle_gamma   90.00
#
_symmetry.space_group_name_H-M   'P 1'
#
loop_
_entity.id
_entity.type
_entity.pdbx_description
1 polymer ?
#
loop_
_entity_poly.entity_id
_entity_poly.type
_entity_poly.pdbx_seq_one_letter_code
_entity_poly.pdbx_strand_id
1 'polypeptide(L)'
;MPKIIQSSRKNTKPSYTYLIEKKRDGGEFTEDEIRFLVDSILDDEMPEFQQAAWVMSVFFQGMSAQETAVFAEEMMLSGEVIELMDVSRPKIEKYSTGGVGDKTSLVLGPLAAAAGVAMPMMNGVDEEFLISGLNKLSAIPGVSTKCDLEKFHEQVRKVGCVFVERHEEISPVESLLYDLRKKIGAIPSIPFITAGAMSRKLACGAEGVVVDVKWGKGSFIKNAEDAKQLGRSLTRVGRSLKRRCVCLITDANQPLGNSVGASLEMREVIDLLRGEGPEDLQELVMKLGMEIVRLAGVAGSTLSAKQTVRQHLEDGTALEKFKQMLEAQGGKTACIDDPEKLPTAKHVKKLPAPKRGYVHSIDSGQLARGVHILAFNNKGKMDPAVGVAELCKVGTQMKQGEPLMQIHYNDEARLESAMEYFKAAYRLAPKRPNPAPLVLERVA
;
A
#
# COMPACT_ATOMS: atom_id res chain seq x y z
N MET A 1 10.76 30.86 59.66
CA MET A 1 10.29 30.54 58.31
C MET A 1 11.19 29.50 57.68
N PRO A 2 10.76 28.29 57.42
CA PRO A 2 11.58 27.27 56.76
C PRO A 2 11.63 27.58 55.26
N LYS A 3 12.85 27.58 54.71
CA LYS A 3 13.11 27.67 53.25
C LYS A 3 12.56 26.42 52.57
N ILE A 4 11.59 26.64 51.67
CA ILE A 4 11.11 25.63 50.74
C ILE A 4 12.27 25.33 49.77
N ILE A 5 12.89 24.16 49.93
CA ILE A 5 13.85 23.62 48.98
C ILE A 5 13.02 23.28 47.70
N GLN A 6 13.09 24.15 46.71
CA GLN A 6 12.68 23.79 45.36
C GLN A 6 13.64 22.68 44.88
N SER A 7 13.17 21.45 44.90
CA SER A 7 13.85 20.32 44.26
C SER A 7 13.87 20.60 42.74
N SER A 8 15.06 21.03 42.27
CA SER A 8 15.36 20.98 40.84
C SER A 8 15.29 19.50 40.39
N ARG A 9 14.17 19.09 39.82
CA ARG A 9 14.13 17.84 39.05
C ARG A 9 15.15 18.00 37.93
N LYS A 10 16.36 17.44 38.11
CA LYS A 10 17.25 17.17 37.00
C LYS A 10 16.48 16.28 36.04
N ASN A 11 16.17 16.81 34.86
CA ASN A 11 15.60 16.05 33.77
C ASN A 11 16.68 15.05 33.30
N THR A 12 16.82 13.93 34.00
CA THR A 12 17.70 12.83 33.56
C THR A 12 16.95 12.11 32.45
N LYS A 13 17.53 12.12 31.24
CA LYS A 13 17.01 11.31 30.10
C LYS A 13 16.74 9.87 30.59
N PRO A 14 15.59 9.25 30.30
CA PRO A 14 15.36 7.86 30.72
C PRO A 14 16.33 6.92 29.99
N SER A 15 16.69 5.81 30.63
CA SER A 15 17.51 4.80 29.93
C SER A 15 16.63 3.99 28.95
N TYR A 16 17.21 3.55 27.86
CA TYR A 16 16.48 2.69 26.89
C TYR A 16 15.99 1.39 27.55
N THR A 17 16.80 0.81 28.44
CA THR A 17 16.40 -0.39 29.21
C THR A 17 15.13 -0.13 30.01
N TYR A 18 15.05 1.00 30.72
CA TYR A 18 13.84 1.38 31.46
C TYR A 18 12.60 1.48 30.53
N LEU A 19 12.74 2.11 29.37
CA LEU A 19 11.63 2.26 28.43
C LEU A 19 11.18 0.91 27.83
N ILE A 20 12.15 0.03 27.54
CA ILE A 20 11.85 -1.34 27.08
C ILE A 20 11.11 -2.11 28.19
N GLU A 21 11.58 -2.08 29.43
CA GLU A 21 10.94 -2.73 30.57
C GLU A 21 9.54 -2.19 30.83
N LYS A 22 9.39 -0.86 30.83
CA LYS A 22 8.10 -0.19 31.00
C LYS A 22 7.07 -0.70 29.98
N LYS A 23 7.42 -0.77 28.69
CA LYS A 23 6.51 -1.26 27.66
C LYS A 23 6.31 -2.76 27.75
N ARG A 24 7.37 -3.55 27.99
CA ARG A 24 7.28 -5.01 28.19
C ARG A 24 6.27 -5.38 29.27
N ASP A 25 6.22 -4.58 30.33
CA ASP A 25 5.36 -4.83 31.50
C ASP A 25 3.97 -4.16 31.36
N GLY A 26 3.64 -3.64 30.16
CA GLY A 26 2.32 -3.08 29.83
C GLY A 26 2.13 -1.60 30.20
N GLY A 27 3.21 -0.89 30.57
CA GLY A 27 3.13 0.54 30.86
C GLY A 27 2.98 1.39 29.59
N GLU A 28 2.39 2.58 29.76
CA GLU A 28 2.24 3.56 28.68
C GLU A 28 3.36 4.60 28.71
N PHE A 29 3.84 5.00 27.53
CA PHE A 29 4.82 6.07 27.39
C PHE A 29 4.17 7.44 27.55
N THR A 30 4.90 8.38 28.13
CA THR A 30 4.58 9.80 28.06
C THR A 30 4.99 10.38 26.70
N GLU A 31 4.49 11.57 26.37
CA GLU A 31 4.87 12.29 25.15
C GLU A 31 6.38 12.55 25.09
N ASP A 32 6.98 12.96 26.21
CA ASP A 32 8.44 13.19 26.32
C ASP A 32 9.26 11.90 26.11
N GLU A 33 8.77 10.76 26.60
CA GLU A 33 9.43 9.46 26.38
C GLU A 33 9.35 9.02 24.92
N ILE A 34 8.22 9.27 24.24
CA ILE A 34 8.06 8.99 22.81
C ILE A 34 8.98 9.87 21.98
N ARG A 35 9.02 11.18 22.27
CA ARG A 35 9.93 12.11 21.59
C ARG A 35 11.38 11.69 21.77
N PHE A 36 11.78 11.35 23.01
CA PHE A 36 13.13 10.87 23.31
C PHE A 36 13.48 9.61 22.50
N LEU A 37 12.54 8.66 22.35
CA LEU A 37 12.75 7.46 21.53
C LEU A 37 12.94 7.80 20.05
N VAL A 38 12.10 8.69 19.51
CA VAL A 38 12.18 9.12 18.10
C VAL A 38 13.49 9.83 17.82
N ASP A 39 13.88 10.78 18.66
CA ASP A 39 15.15 11.51 18.54
C ASP A 39 16.35 10.55 18.64
N SER A 40 16.34 9.62 19.61
CA SER A 40 17.42 8.66 19.79
C SER A 40 17.57 7.66 18.64
N ILE A 41 16.49 7.36 17.92
CA ILE A 41 16.54 6.53 16.71
C ILE A 41 17.06 7.35 15.52
N LEU A 42 16.60 8.59 15.39
CA LEU A 42 17.03 9.51 14.33
C LEU A 42 18.53 9.79 14.40
N ASP A 43 19.04 10.06 15.61
CA ASP A 43 20.43 10.41 15.88
C ASP A 43 21.37 9.20 16.00
N ASP A 44 20.86 7.97 15.77
CA ASP A 44 21.59 6.69 15.92
C ASP A 44 22.20 6.49 17.35
N GLU A 45 21.59 7.13 18.36
CA GLU A 45 22.00 6.98 19.76
C GLU A 45 21.51 5.67 20.40
N MET A 46 20.35 5.15 19.95
CA MET A 46 19.78 3.89 20.46
C MET A 46 20.32 2.69 19.66
N PRO A 47 21.09 1.77 20.29
CA PRO A 47 21.63 0.59 19.62
C PRO A 47 20.56 -0.28 18.96
N GLU A 48 20.83 -0.86 17.77
CA GLU A 48 19.85 -1.64 16.98
C GLU A 48 19.22 -2.80 17.79
N PHE A 49 20.00 -3.46 18.67
CA PHE A 49 19.45 -4.54 19.52
C PHE A 49 18.44 -4.02 20.55
N GLN A 50 18.60 -2.79 21.06
CA GLN A 50 17.64 -2.16 21.96
C GLN A 50 16.42 -1.65 21.19
N GLN A 51 16.61 -1.10 19.98
CA GLN A 51 15.50 -0.77 19.09
C GLN A 51 14.68 -2.03 18.80
N ALA A 52 15.30 -3.16 18.47
CA ALA A 52 14.61 -4.43 18.23
C ALA A 52 13.82 -4.91 19.46
N ALA A 53 14.43 -4.84 20.65
CA ALA A 53 13.76 -5.20 21.91
C ALA A 53 12.54 -4.30 22.19
N TRP A 54 12.69 -2.97 21.97
CA TRP A 54 11.61 -2.02 22.11
C TRP A 54 10.48 -2.28 21.09
N VAL A 55 10.82 -2.47 19.82
CA VAL A 55 9.85 -2.80 18.76
C VAL A 55 9.07 -4.07 19.12
N MET A 56 9.74 -5.12 19.62
CA MET A 56 9.07 -6.35 20.03
C MET A 56 8.22 -6.16 21.29
N SER A 57 8.61 -5.31 22.24
CA SER A 57 7.76 -4.99 23.38
C SER A 57 6.46 -4.30 22.95
N VAL A 58 6.53 -3.36 22.02
CA VAL A 58 5.35 -2.73 21.39
C VAL A 58 4.54 -3.73 20.57
N PHE A 59 5.19 -4.64 19.86
CA PHE A 59 4.49 -5.66 19.05
C PHE A 59 3.57 -6.51 19.91
N PHE A 60 4.00 -6.91 21.11
CA PHE A 60 3.21 -7.76 21.99
C PHE A 60 2.24 -6.99 22.89
N GLN A 61 2.61 -5.80 23.36
CA GLN A 61 1.79 -5.02 24.29
C GLN A 61 0.87 -4.00 23.59
N GLY A 62 1.22 -3.61 22.36
CA GLY A 62 0.55 -2.52 21.67
C GLY A 62 0.94 -1.13 22.18
N MET A 63 0.26 -0.13 21.67
CA MET A 63 0.27 1.25 22.14
C MET A 63 -1.18 1.73 22.31
N SER A 64 -1.40 2.61 23.28
CA SER A 64 -2.69 3.31 23.39
C SER A 64 -2.92 4.23 22.18
N ALA A 65 -4.15 4.72 22.04
CA ALA A 65 -4.46 5.65 20.94
C ALA A 65 -3.66 6.97 21.05
N GLN A 66 -3.41 7.43 22.29
CA GLN A 66 -2.61 8.63 22.53
C GLN A 66 -1.14 8.39 22.19
N GLU A 67 -0.54 7.30 22.68
CA GLU A 67 0.84 6.94 22.32
C GLU A 67 1.02 6.85 20.81
N THR A 68 0.09 6.17 20.11
CA THR A 68 0.17 5.99 18.66
C THR A 68 0.05 7.32 17.89
N ALA A 69 -0.78 8.25 18.38
CA ALA A 69 -0.94 9.57 17.76
C ALA A 69 0.32 10.43 17.94
N VAL A 70 0.86 10.50 19.17
CA VAL A 70 2.10 11.24 19.45
C VAL A 70 3.26 10.65 18.67
N PHE A 71 3.37 9.32 18.63
CA PHE A 71 4.42 8.64 17.88
C PHE A 71 4.32 8.92 16.35
N ALA A 72 3.10 8.97 15.80
CA ALA A 72 2.90 9.35 14.41
C ALA A 72 3.32 10.79 14.12
N GLU A 73 3.03 11.72 15.04
CA GLU A 73 3.39 13.12 14.94
C GLU A 73 4.91 13.32 15.03
N GLU A 74 5.56 12.73 16.02
CA GLU A 74 7.02 12.83 16.19
C GLU A 74 7.77 12.18 15.01
N MET A 75 7.30 11.04 14.50
CA MET A 75 7.87 10.47 13.27
C MET A 75 7.65 11.36 12.05
N MET A 76 6.49 12.04 11.92
CA MET A 76 6.26 13.00 10.84
C MET A 76 7.24 14.16 10.93
N LEU A 77 7.50 14.67 12.12
CA LEU A 77 8.38 15.80 12.40
C LEU A 77 9.87 15.42 12.44
N SER A 78 10.22 14.14 12.38
CA SER A 78 11.60 13.67 12.37
C SER A 78 12.38 14.05 11.10
N GLY A 79 11.70 14.56 10.07
CA GLY A 79 12.28 15.00 8.80
C GLY A 79 11.49 16.15 8.18
N GLU A 80 11.67 16.33 6.87
CA GLU A 80 10.99 17.38 6.13
C GLU A 80 9.46 17.11 6.03
N VAL A 81 8.70 18.19 6.14
CA VAL A 81 7.26 18.19 5.88
C VAL A 81 6.99 19.05 4.65
N ILE A 82 6.49 18.46 3.59
CA ILE A 82 6.23 19.14 2.33
C ILE A 82 5.02 20.06 2.48
N GLU A 83 5.25 21.37 2.38
CA GLU A 83 4.18 22.35 2.35
C GLU A 83 3.66 22.55 0.92
N LEU A 84 2.39 22.22 0.69
CA LEU A 84 1.71 22.38 -0.59
C LEU A 84 0.72 23.56 -0.55
N MET A 85 1.11 24.69 0.07
CA MET A 85 0.25 25.87 0.27
C MET A 85 -0.15 26.55 -1.04
N ASP A 86 0.72 26.50 -2.06
CA ASP A 86 0.47 27.04 -3.41
C ASP A 86 -0.36 26.11 -4.31
N VAL A 87 -0.67 24.89 -3.83
CA VAL A 87 -1.57 23.97 -4.51
C VAL A 87 -3.00 24.22 -4.05
N SER A 88 -3.80 24.88 -4.88
CA SER A 88 -5.18 25.28 -4.54
C SER A 88 -6.16 24.07 -4.46
N ARG A 89 -5.80 22.92 -5.02
CA ARG A 89 -6.60 21.70 -4.99
C ARG A 89 -6.58 21.08 -3.58
N PRO A 90 -7.67 20.45 -3.10
CA PRO A 90 -7.61 19.65 -1.88
C PRO A 90 -6.63 18.49 -2.04
N LYS A 91 -5.79 18.26 -1.02
CA LYS A 91 -4.72 17.28 -1.04
C LYS A 91 -5.15 16.03 -0.28
N ILE A 92 -5.51 14.99 -1.01
CA ILE A 92 -5.90 13.69 -0.43
C ILE A 92 -4.92 12.63 -0.90
N GLU A 93 -4.49 11.76 0.00
CA GLU A 93 -3.68 10.62 -0.39
C GLU A 93 -4.43 9.30 -0.18
N LYS A 94 -4.08 8.30 -0.97
CA LYS A 94 -4.54 6.93 -0.82
C LYS A 94 -3.41 6.05 -0.30
N TYR A 95 -3.66 5.37 0.80
CA TYR A 95 -2.78 4.34 1.33
C TYR A 95 -3.41 2.96 1.18
N SER A 96 -2.59 1.93 0.95
CA SER A 96 -2.99 0.53 1.02
C SER A 96 -2.07 -0.22 1.98
N THR A 97 -2.62 -1.14 2.75
CA THR A 97 -1.82 -2.03 3.59
C THR A 97 -1.12 -3.14 2.81
N GLY A 98 -1.23 -3.12 1.47
CA GLY A 98 -0.62 -4.10 0.58
C GLY A 98 -1.46 -5.35 0.38
N GLY A 99 -1.49 -5.83 -0.87
CA GLY A 99 -2.18 -7.05 -1.26
C GLY A 99 -1.77 -7.50 -2.65
N VAL A 100 -1.95 -8.80 -2.93
CA VAL A 100 -1.58 -9.37 -4.24
C VAL A 100 -2.49 -8.79 -5.33
N GLY A 101 -1.88 -8.28 -6.39
CA GLY A 101 -2.58 -7.66 -7.51
C GLY A 101 -3.09 -6.24 -7.21
N ASP A 102 -2.70 -5.61 -6.09
CA ASP A 102 -3.12 -4.23 -5.79
C ASP A 102 -2.42 -3.24 -6.73
N LYS A 103 -3.22 -2.67 -7.61
CA LYS A 103 -2.85 -1.63 -8.58
C LYS A 103 -3.74 -0.40 -8.48
N THR A 104 -4.60 -0.34 -7.46
CA THR A 104 -5.62 0.70 -7.32
C THR A 104 -5.04 2.11 -7.23
N SER A 105 -3.87 2.30 -6.62
CA SER A 105 -3.22 3.62 -6.52
C SER A 105 -2.83 4.19 -7.89
N LEU A 106 -2.42 3.33 -8.84
CA LEU A 106 -2.06 3.75 -10.20
C LEU A 106 -3.28 4.25 -11.01
N VAL A 107 -4.47 3.81 -10.65
CA VAL A 107 -5.73 4.28 -11.25
C VAL A 107 -6.27 5.49 -10.48
N LEU A 108 -6.27 5.41 -9.14
CA LEU A 108 -6.89 6.43 -8.29
C LEU A 108 -6.14 7.77 -8.29
N GLY A 109 -4.79 7.75 -8.42
CA GLY A 109 -4.01 8.98 -8.53
C GLY A 109 -4.45 9.86 -9.70
N PRO A 110 -4.35 9.39 -10.94
CA PRO A 110 -4.79 10.15 -12.11
C PRO A 110 -6.29 10.42 -12.14
N LEU A 111 -7.12 9.48 -11.69
CA LEU A 111 -8.57 9.67 -11.58
C LEU A 111 -8.92 10.84 -10.64
N ALA A 112 -8.33 10.88 -9.47
CA ALA A 112 -8.53 11.97 -8.51
C ALA A 112 -7.98 13.30 -9.04
N ALA A 113 -6.83 13.28 -9.72
CA ALA A 113 -6.27 14.47 -10.36
C ALA A 113 -7.19 15.04 -11.45
N ALA A 114 -7.82 14.17 -12.26
CA ALA A 114 -8.84 14.55 -13.24
C ALA A 114 -10.07 15.18 -12.57
N ALA A 115 -10.47 14.65 -11.40
CA ALA A 115 -11.55 15.19 -10.58
C ALA A 115 -11.18 16.45 -9.78
N GLY A 116 -9.98 17.01 -9.95
CA GLY A 116 -9.55 18.24 -9.28
C GLY A 116 -8.97 18.04 -7.87
N VAL A 117 -8.58 16.83 -7.49
CA VAL A 117 -7.94 16.49 -6.22
C VAL A 117 -6.43 16.31 -6.45
N ALA A 118 -5.59 16.89 -5.59
CA ALA A 118 -4.15 16.61 -5.63
C ALA A 118 -3.81 15.34 -4.86
N MET A 119 -3.02 14.45 -5.49
CA MET A 119 -2.61 13.15 -4.95
C MET A 119 -1.07 13.09 -4.81
N PRO A 120 -0.50 13.55 -3.69
CA PRO A 120 0.94 13.55 -3.44
C PRO A 120 1.41 12.17 -2.93
N MET A 121 1.47 11.16 -3.81
CA MET A 121 1.70 9.77 -3.42
C MET A 121 3.18 9.42 -3.36
N MET A 122 3.67 9.15 -2.14
CA MET A 122 5.00 8.63 -1.86
C MET A 122 4.90 7.27 -1.14
N ASN A 123 5.53 6.23 -1.70
CA ASN A 123 5.32 4.84 -1.29
C ASN A 123 6.64 4.06 -1.14
N GLY A 124 6.60 2.93 -0.40
CA GLY A 124 7.72 2.00 -0.31
C GLY A 124 7.84 1.15 -1.57
N VAL A 125 9.06 0.71 -1.88
CA VAL A 125 9.39 -0.15 -3.02
C VAL A 125 9.29 -1.62 -2.64
N ASP A 126 9.67 -1.94 -1.41
CA ASP A 126 9.83 -3.31 -0.91
C ASP A 126 8.62 -3.76 -0.11
N GLU A 127 7.81 -4.63 -0.68
CA GLU A 127 6.71 -5.30 -0.01
C GLU A 127 6.97 -6.82 0.05
N GLU A 128 8.13 -7.23 0.59
CA GLU A 128 8.53 -8.65 0.68
C GLU A 128 8.47 -9.36 -0.69
N PHE A 129 7.56 -10.34 -0.81
CA PHE A 129 7.30 -11.09 -2.05
C PHE A 129 6.21 -10.45 -2.93
N LEU A 130 5.64 -9.32 -2.53
CA LEU A 130 4.63 -8.60 -3.31
C LEU A 130 5.31 -7.69 -4.35
N ILE A 131 4.73 -7.62 -5.54
CA ILE A 131 5.10 -6.62 -6.53
C ILE A 131 4.37 -5.33 -6.16
N SER A 132 5.12 -4.34 -5.65
CA SER A 132 4.57 -3.06 -5.22
C SER A 132 3.98 -2.27 -6.39
N GLY A 133 3.18 -1.24 -6.09
CA GLY A 133 2.68 -0.32 -7.10
C GLY A 133 3.80 0.36 -7.90
N LEU A 134 4.91 0.71 -7.23
CA LEU A 134 6.08 1.32 -7.86
C LEU A 134 6.79 0.35 -8.81
N ASN A 135 6.93 -0.91 -8.41
CA ASN A 135 7.55 -1.94 -9.25
C ASN A 135 6.77 -2.14 -10.56
N LYS A 136 5.45 -1.94 -10.55
CA LYS A 136 4.61 -2.04 -11.75
C LYS A 136 4.92 -0.95 -12.77
N LEU A 137 5.38 0.23 -12.33
CA LEU A 137 5.82 1.30 -13.22
C LEU A 137 7.05 0.93 -14.07
N SER A 138 7.82 -0.09 -13.66
CA SER A 138 8.93 -0.63 -14.48
C SER A 138 8.49 -1.20 -15.84
N ALA A 139 7.19 -1.47 -16.00
CA ALA A 139 6.62 -1.86 -17.28
C ALA A 139 6.58 -0.71 -18.30
N ILE A 140 6.73 0.56 -17.85
CA ILE A 140 6.71 1.74 -18.68
C ILE A 140 8.16 2.20 -18.91
N PRO A 141 8.68 2.15 -20.14
CA PRO A 141 10.06 2.54 -20.42
C PRO A 141 10.35 4.00 -20.03
N GLY A 142 11.45 4.22 -19.31
CA GLY A 142 11.96 5.54 -18.96
C GLY A 142 11.37 6.16 -17.70
N VAL A 143 10.32 5.58 -17.09
CA VAL A 143 9.75 6.11 -15.83
C VAL A 143 10.79 6.02 -14.71
N SER A 144 11.01 7.15 -14.04
CA SER A 144 11.75 7.22 -12.78
C SER A 144 10.74 7.27 -11.61
N THR A 145 10.95 6.39 -10.63
CA THR A 145 10.24 6.44 -9.36
C THR A 145 10.99 7.26 -8.31
N LYS A 146 12.26 7.64 -8.61
CA LYS A 146 13.06 8.54 -7.76
C LYS A 146 12.82 9.98 -8.16
N CYS A 147 12.56 10.82 -7.20
CA CYS A 147 12.23 12.22 -7.40
C CYS A 147 12.77 13.05 -6.23
N ASP A 148 13.41 14.18 -6.49
CA ASP A 148 13.70 15.15 -5.45
C ASP A 148 12.43 15.90 -5.01
N LEU A 149 12.47 16.52 -3.83
CA LEU A 149 11.29 17.15 -3.23
C LEU A 149 10.77 18.33 -4.02
N GLU A 150 11.64 19.07 -4.73
CA GLU A 150 11.26 20.19 -5.58
C GLU A 150 10.44 19.71 -6.80
N LYS A 151 10.93 18.68 -7.50
CA LYS A 151 10.19 18.06 -8.61
C LYS A 151 8.90 17.41 -8.15
N PHE A 152 8.91 16.76 -6.98
CA PHE A 152 7.69 16.23 -6.38
C PHE A 152 6.63 17.30 -6.21
N HIS A 153 6.99 18.41 -5.57
CA HIS A 153 6.12 19.57 -5.39
C HIS A 153 5.62 20.14 -6.73
N GLU A 154 6.53 20.36 -7.68
CA GLU A 154 6.19 20.88 -9.00
C GLU A 154 5.19 19.98 -9.75
N GLN A 155 5.40 18.66 -9.71
CA GLN A 155 4.50 17.70 -10.36
C GLN A 155 3.12 17.68 -9.70
N VAL A 156 3.04 17.69 -8.36
CA VAL A 156 1.74 17.81 -7.63
C VAL A 156 1.02 19.09 -8.06
N ARG A 157 1.72 20.20 -8.16
CA ARG A 157 1.14 21.49 -8.55
C ARG A 157 0.66 21.49 -10.01
N LYS A 158 1.47 21.03 -10.96
CA LYS A 158 1.16 21.08 -12.39
C LYS A 158 0.19 19.98 -12.85
N VAL A 159 0.50 18.74 -12.50
CA VAL A 159 -0.24 17.56 -12.98
C VAL A 159 -1.42 17.22 -12.05
N GLY A 160 -1.20 17.36 -10.75
CA GLY A 160 -2.17 16.99 -9.72
C GLY A 160 -1.95 15.62 -9.11
N CYS A 161 -1.06 14.79 -9.65
CA CYS A 161 -0.68 13.52 -9.06
C CYS A 161 0.79 13.18 -9.34
N VAL A 162 1.40 12.47 -8.42
CA VAL A 162 2.76 11.94 -8.49
C VAL A 162 2.77 10.57 -7.80
N PHE A 163 3.58 9.62 -8.29
CA PHE A 163 3.70 8.31 -7.68
C PHE A 163 5.18 7.89 -7.64
N VAL A 164 5.83 8.13 -6.49
CA VAL A 164 7.30 8.01 -6.34
C VAL A 164 7.68 7.21 -5.09
N GLU A 165 8.95 6.84 -5.03
CA GLU A 165 9.57 6.18 -3.89
C GLU A 165 9.63 7.10 -2.67
N ARG A 166 9.77 6.49 -1.49
CA ARG A 166 10.09 7.19 -0.23
C ARG A 166 11.35 8.03 -0.43
N HIS A 167 11.29 9.30 -0.01
CA HIS A 167 12.47 10.14 0.11
C HIS A 167 13.06 10.02 1.49
N GLU A 168 14.38 10.01 1.59
CA GLU A 168 15.09 9.81 2.88
C GLU A 168 14.84 10.93 3.89
N GLU A 169 14.55 12.14 3.41
CA GLU A 169 14.23 13.29 4.25
C GLU A 169 12.77 13.28 4.78
N ILE A 170 11.90 12.43 4.24
CA ILE A 170 10.47 12.39 4.61
C ILE A 170 10.23 11.28 5.64
N SER A 171 9.95 11.69 6.89
CA SER A 171 9.68 10.76 8.00
C SER A 171 10.77 9.67 8.12
N PRO A 172 12.08 10.04 8.27
CA PRO A 172 13.20 9.11 8.25
C PRO A 172 13.09 8.03 9.32
N VAL A 173 12.60 8.35 10.53
CA VAL A 173 12.41 7.36 11.60
C VAL A 173 11.44 6.26 11.21
N GLU A 174 10.38 6.58 10.44
CA GLU A 174 9.48 5.55 9.89
C GLU A 174 10.23 4.58 8.98
N SER A 175 11.12 5.09 8.13
CA SER A 175 11.90 4.26 7.22
C SER A 175 12.86 3.34 7.96
N LEU A 176 13.60 3.87 8.94
CA LEU A 176 14.51 3.09 9.79
C LEU A 176 13.77 1.97 10.54
N LEU A 177 12.65 2.31 11.17
CA LEU A 177 11.82 1.34 11.90
C LEU A 177 11.15 0.32 10.97
N TYR A 178 10.73 0.71 9.78
CA TYR A 178 10.16 -0.23 8.81
C TYR A 178 11.20 -1.29 8.40
N ASP A 179 12.42 -0.86 8.10
CA ASP A 179 13.51 -1.74 7.70
C ASP A 179 13.93 -2.69 8.85
N LEU A 180 13.99 -2.18 10.09
CA LEU A 180 14.23 -3.01 11.27
C LEU A 180 13.11 -4.04 11.45
N ARG A 181 11.83 -3.61 11.41
CA ARG A 181 10.67 -4.49 11.58
C ARG A 181 10.61 -5.60 10.53
N LYS A 182 11.03 -5.31 9.30
CA LYS A 182 11.16 -6.30 8.23
C LYS A 182 12.19 -7.39 8.60
N LYS A 183 13.36 -6.99 9.12
CA LYS A 183 14.43 -7.92 9.53
C LYS A 183 14.04 -8.82 10.70
N ILE A 184 13.25 -8.31 11.65
CA ILE A 184 12.87 -9.03 12.88
C ILE A 184 11.48 -9.66 12.86
N GLY A 185 10.76 -9.62 11.71
CA GLY A 185 9.43 -10.22 11.57
C GLY A 185 8.30 -9.45 12.27
N ALA A 186 8.46 -8.15 12.54
CA ALA A 186 7.52 -7.31 13.29
C ALA A 186 6.65 -6.37 12.40
N ILE A 187 6.49 -6.69 11.12
CA ILE A 187 5.66 -5.88 10.21
C ILE A 187 4.19 -5.82 10.67
N PRO A 188 3.48 -6.93 11.02
CA PRO A 188 2.05 -6.90 11.32
C PRO A 188 1.76 -6.37 12.75
N SER A 189 2.18 -5.14 13.04
CA SER A 189 1.92 -4.44 14.30
C SER A 189 1.01 -3.23 14.05
N ILE A 190 -0.19 -3.24 14.61
CA ILE A 190 -1.20 -2.19 14.39
C ILE A 190 -0.67 -0.80 14.75
N PRO A 191 -0.02 -0.55 15.92
CA PRO A 191 0.53 0.76 16.24
C PRO A 191 1.55 1.25 15.20
N PHE A 192 2.51 0.41 14.83
CA PHE A 192 3.54 0.79 13.86
C PHE A 192 2.99 0.99 12.44
N ILE A 193 2.04 0.16 11.99
CA ILE A 193 1.37 0.37 10.69
C ILE A 193 0.61 1.69 10.72
N THR A 194 -0.13 1.96 11.80
CA THR A 194 -0.91 3.20 11.94
C THR A 194 0.00 4.43 11.94
N ALA A 195 0.99 4.46 12.83
CA ALA A 195 1.88 5.61 12.98
C ALA A 195 2.72 5.83 11.71
N GLY A 196 3.28 4.76 11.12
CA GLY A 196 4.09 4.85 9.91
C GLY A 196 3.29 5.28 8.67
N ALA A 197 2.05 4.80 8.52
CA ALA A 197 1.18 5.27 7.44
C ALA A 197 0.84 6.75 7.60
N MET A 198 0.40 7.17 8.79
CA MET A 198 -0.03 8.55 9.01
C MET A 198 1.14 9.54 8.96
N SER A 199 2.27 9.24 9.58
CA SER A 199 3.45 10.12 9.57
C SER A 199 3.89 10.45 8.14
N ARG A 200 4.14 9.45 7.33
CA ARG A 200 4.60 9.62 5.95
C ARG A 200 3.59 10.34 5.06
N LYS A 201 2.30 9.92 5.14
CA LYS A 201 1.27 10.52 4.28
C LYS A 201 1.02 11.99 4.60
N LEU A 202 1.08 12.35 5.87
CA LEU A 202 0.92 13.74 6.29
C LEU A 202 2.18 14.56 6.00
N ALA A 203 3.38 14.00 6.16
CA ALA A 203 4.63 14.65 5.79
C ALA A 203 4.71 14.97 4.29
N CYS A 204 4.03 14.22 3.42
CA CYS A 204 3.90 14.53 1.98
C CYS A 204 2.88 15.66 1.67
N GLY A 205 2.33 16.32 2.68
CA GLY A 205 1.39 17.44 2.51
C GLY A 205 -0.08 17.04 2.35
N ALA A 206 -0.47 15.80 2.64
CA ALA A 206 -1.86 15.37 2.56
C ALA A 206 -2.72 16.00 3.68
N GLU A 207 -3.90 16.52 3.32
CA GLU A 207 -4.92 17.05 4.23
C GLU A 207 -5.89 15.97 4.73
N GLY A 208 -5.91 14.84 4.04
CA GLY A 208 -6.71 13.68 4.38
C GLY A 208 -6.21 12.42 3.69
N VAL A 209 -6.58 11.27 4.26
CA VAL A 209 -6.11 9.95 3.76
C VAL A 209 -7.30 9.01 3.59
N VAL A 210 -7.39 8.37 2.44
CA VAL A 210 -8.27 7.22 2.21
C VAL A 210 -7.44 5.96 2.27
N VAL A 211 -7.80 5.03 3.16
CA VAL A 211 -7.03 3.82 3.41
C VAL A 211 -7.79 2.58 2.93
N ASP A 212 -7.12 1.79 2.13
CA ASP A 212 -7.54 0.46 1.75
C ASP A 212 -6.88 -0.56 2.68
N VAL A 213 -7.61 -0.95 3.74
CA VAL A 213 -7.14 -1.90 4.75
C VAL A 213 -7.47 -3.31 4.30
N LYS A 214 -6.49 -3.99 3.74
CA LYS A 214 -6.64 -5.34 3.19
C LYS A 214 -6.47 -6.40 4.27
N TRP A 215 -7.33 -7.42 4.25
CA TRP A 215 -7.24 -8.59 5.11
C TRP A 215 -7.34 -9.89 4.32
N GLY A 216 -6.71 -10.94 4.81
CA GLY A 216 -6.76 -12.26 4.21
C GLY A 216 -5.39 -12.83 3.86
N LYS A 217 -5.37 -13.93 3.10
CA LYS A 217 -4.14 -14.67 2.78
C LYS A 217 -3.12 -13.86 1.99
N GLY A 218 -3.57 -12.95 1.14
CA GLY A 218 -2.73 -12.07 0.32
C GLY A 218 -2.33 -10.75 0.99
N SER A 219 -2.55 -10.59 2.29
CA SER A 219 -2.25 -9.37 3.06
C SER A 219 -1.43 -9.69 4.31
N PHE A 220 -0.79 -8.66 4.91
CA PHE A 220 -0.14 -8.75 6.22
C PHE A 220 -1.16 -8.98 7.34
N ILE A 221 -2.34 -8.37 7.26
CA ILE A 221 -3.44 -8.57 8.21
C ILE A 221 -4.23 -9.82 7.81
N LYS A 222 -4.23 -10.85 8.68
CA LYS A 222 -4.76 -12.17 8.32
C LYS A 222 -6.26 -12.35 8.58
N ASN A 223 -6.82 -11.58 9.50
CA ASN A 223 -8.24 -11.69 9.85
C ASN A 223 -8.96 -10.33 9.80
N ALA A 224 -10.28 -10.39 9.65
CA ALA A 224 -11.11 -9.20 9.48
C ALA A 224 -11.19 -8.32 10.74
N GLU A 225 -11.07 -8.90 11.94
CA GLU A 225 -11.17 -8.13 13.18
C GLU A 225 -9.93 -7.25 13.40
N ASP A 226 -8.72 -7.78 13.17
CA ASP A 226 -7.49 -6.99 13.20
C ASP A 226 -7.52 -5.87 12.14
N ALA A 227 -8.08 -6.14 10.96
CA ALA A 227 -8.24 -5.11 9.93
C ALA A 227 -9.18 -3.98 10.38
N LYS A 228 -10.31 -4.31 11.03
CA LYS A 228 -11.20 -3.31 11.62
C LYS A 228 -10.53 -2.54 12.73
N GLN A 229 -9.76 -3.22 13.59
CA GLN A 229 -8.99 -2.57 14.66
C GLN A 229 -7.96 -1.59 14.08
N LEU A 230 -7.24 -1.98 13.02
CA LEU A 230 -6.33 -1.10 12.31
C LEU A 230 -7.07 0.10 11.69
N GLY A 231 -8.22 -0.10 11.05
CA GLY A 231 -9.05 0.98 10.52
C GLY A 231 -9.47 1.97 11.60
N ARG A 232 -9.90 1.48 12.77
CA ARG A 232 -10.25 2.32 13.94
C ARG A 232 -9.02 3.07 14.48
N SER A 233 -7.85 2.44 14.51
CA SER A 233 -6.61 3.09 14.93
C SER A 233 -6.24 4.24 13.99
N LEU A 234 -6.23 4.00 12.68
CA LEU A 234 -5.95 5.01 11.65
C LEU A 234 -6.89 6.22 11.73
N THR A 235 -8.20 5.97 11.86
CA THR A 235 -9.18 7.07 11.95
C THR A 235 -9.07 7.86 13.27
N ARG A 236 -8.71 7.21 14.39
CA ARG A 236 -8.45 7.88 15.66
C ARG A 236 -7.21 8.77 15.59
N VAL A 237 -6.10 8.25 15.08
CA VAL A 237 -4.85 9.02 14.88
C VAL A 237 -5.10 10.18 13.92
N GLY A 238 -5.82 9.96 12.82
CA GLY A 238 -6.22 11.05 11.92
C GLY A 238 -6.93 12.19 12.66
N ARG A 239 -7.91 11.87 13.53
CA ARG A 239 -8.62 12.90 14.34
C ARG A 239 -7.69 13.61 15.31
N SER A 240 -6.80 12.88 16.00
CA SER A 240 -5.84 13.50 16.92
C SER A 240 -4.93 14.49 16.20
N LEU A 241 -4.50 14.17 14.99
CA LEU A 241 -3.67 15.03 14.14
C LEU A 241 -4.50 16.06 13.32
N LYS A 242 -5.79 16.20 13.60
CA LYS A 242 -6.72 17.12 12.90
C LYS A 242 -6.75 16.87 11.38
N ARG A 243 -6.62 15.62 10.96
CA ARG A 243 -6.68 15.18 9.57
C ARG A 243 -7.84 14.21 9.35
N ARG A 244 -8.48 14.30 8.20
CA ARG A 244 -9.56 13.38 7.84
C ARG A 244 -8.98 12.06 7.38
N CYS A 245 -9.49 10.95 7.93
CA CYS A 245 -9.09 9.61 7.54
C CYS A 245 -10.33 8.72 7.38
N VAL A 246 -10.42 8.04 6.25
CA VAL A 246 -11.48 7.06 5.97
C VAL A 246 -10.82 5.76 5.56
N CYS A 247 -11.25 4.63 6.15
CA CYS A 247 -10.75 3.31 5.84
C CYS A 247 -11.86 2.44 5.22
N LEU A 248 -11.54 1.72 4.15
CA LEU A 248 -12.33 0.60 3.65
C LEU A 248 -11.63 -0.69 4.04
N ILE A 249 -12.34 -1.58 4.70
CA ILE A 249 -11.85 -2.93 5.04
C ILE A 249 -12.16 -3.84 3.86
N THR A 250 -11.11 -4.35 3.19
CA THR A 250 -11.25 -5.03 1.91
C THR A 250 -10.69 -6.44 1.90
N ASP A 251 -11.33 -7.34 1.14
CA ASP A 251 -10.92 -8.73 1.03
C ASP A 251 -9.68 -8.89 0.13
N ALA A 252 -8.67 -9.60 0.64
CA ALA A 252 -7.46 -9.99 -0.07
C ALA A 252 -7.23 -11.52 -0.03
N ASN A 253 -8.29 -12.32 0.15
CA ASN A 253 -8.21 -13.77 0.11
C ASN A 253 -8.01 -14.34 -1.30
N GLN A 254 -8.14 -13.51 -2.32
CA GLN A 254 -7.74 -13.79 -3.70
C GLN A 254 -7.07 -12.55 -4.31
N PRO A 255 -6.26 -12.69 -5.37
CA PRO A 255 -5.68 -11.54 -6.05
C PRO A 255 -6.75 -10.58 -6.57
N LEU A 256 -6.47 -9.28 -6.50
CA LEU A 256 -7.30 -8.23 -7.10
C LEU A 256 -7.01 -8.14 -8.60
N GLY A 257 -8.06 -8.15 -9.41
CA GLY A 257 -7.94 -8.29 -10.86
C GLY A 257 -7.60 -9.72 -11.28
N ASN A 258 -7.30 -9.93 -12.54
CA ASN A 258 -7.09 -11.24 -13.14
C ASN A 258 -5.62 -11.52 -13.46
N SER A 259 -4.71 -10.61 -13.07
CA SER A 259 -3.29 -10.68 -13.35
C SER A 259 -2.42 -10.34 -12.15
N VAL A 260 -1.23 -10.94 -12.07
CA VAL A 260 -0.15 -10.59 -11.13
C VAL A 260 1.17 -10.60 -11.90
N GLY A 261 1.86 -9.46 -11.94
CA GLY A 261 3.09 -9.22 -12.72
C GLY A 261 3.08 -7.82 -13.30
N ALA A 262 4.25 -7.16 -13.40
CA ALA A 262 4.29 -5.72 -13.67
C ALA A 262 3.56 -5.30 -14.96
N SER A 263 3.91 -5.86 -16.11
CA SER A 263 3.28 -5.52 -17.39
C SER A 263 1.82 -6.00 -17.48
N LEU A 264 1.54 -7.19 -16.93
CA LEU A 264 0.20 -7.76 -16.96
C LEU A 264 -0.78 -6.92 -16.12
N GLU A 265 -0.34 -6.48 -14.94
CA GLU A 265 -1.12 -5.59 -14.08
C GLU A 265 -1.20 -4.16 -14.66
N MET A 266 -0.15 -3.68 -15.34
CA MET A 266 -0.17 -2.38 -16.02
C MET A 266 -1.21 -2.37 -17.15
N ARG A 267 -1.38 -3.48 -17.87
CA ARG A 267 -2.45 -3.63 -18.87
C ARG A 267 -3.82 -3.43 -18.20
N GLU A 268 -4.08 -4.08 -17.07
CA GLU A 268 -5.35 -3.90 -16.34
C GLU A 268 -5.55 -2.47 -15.83
N VAL A 269 -4.46 -1.76 -15.47
CA VAL A 269 -4.53 -0.33 -15.12
C VAL A 269 -4.97 0.51 -16.33
N ILE A 270 -4.39 0.26 -17.51
CA ILE A 270 -4.73 0.97 -18.74
C ILE A 270 -6.18 0.67 -19.15
N ASP A 271 -6.57 -0.60 -19.11
CA ASP A 271 -7.93 -1.03 -19.45
C ASP A 271 -8.96 -0.37 -18.53
N LEU A 272 -8.67 -0.32 -17.22
CA LEU A 272 -9.58 0.32 -16.27
C LEU A 272 -9.68 1.84 -16.48
N LEU A 273 -8.56 2.50 -16.80
CA LEU A 273 -8.57 3.93 -17.16
C LEU A 273 -9.27 4.22 -18.49
N ARG A 274 -9.60 3.18 -19.29
CA ARG A 274 -10.46 3.24 -20.47
C ARG A 274 -11.91 2.87 -20.17
N GLY A 275 -12.26 2.62 -18.90
CA GLY A 275 -13.60 2.20 -18.47
C GLY A 275 -13.84 0.69 -18.56
N GLU A 276 -12.81 -0.10 -18.83
CA GLU A 276 -12.86 -1.56 -18.98
C GLU A 276 -12.13 -2.25 -17.82
N GLY A 277 -11.94 -3.58 -17.86
CA GLY A 277 -11.12 -4.32 -16.90
C GLY A 277 -11.91 -5.21 -15.94
N PRO A 278 -11.21 -5.89 -14.99
CA PRO A 278 -11.83 -6.85 -14.06
C PRO A 278 -12.87 -6.22 -13.14
N GLU A 279 -14.01 -6.90 -12.93
CA GLU A 279 -15.13 -6.40 -12.12
C GLU A 279 -14.73 -6.03 -10.69
N ASP A 280 -13.95 -6.87 -10.03
CA ASP A 280 -13.52 -6.63 -8.65
C ASP A 280 -12.61 -5.40 -8.54
N LEU A 281 -11.74 -5.19 -9.53
CA LEU A 281 -10.88 -4.02 -9.60
C LEU A 281 -11.71 -2.74 -9.87
N GLN A 282 -12.68 -2.80 -10.80
CA GLN A 282 -13.61 -1.71 -11.05
C GLN A 282 -14.42 -1.35 -9.81
N GLU A 283 -14.98 -2.36 -9.11
CA GLU A 283 -15.76 -2.16 -7.88
C GLU A 283 -14.93 -1.45 -6.81
N LEU A 284 -13.67 -1.90 -6.58
CA LEU A 284 -12.83 -1.34 -5.55
C LEU A 284 -12.38 0.09 -5.88
N VAL A 285 -11.99 0.35 -7.13
CA VAL A 285 -11.61 1.68 -7.60
C VAL A 285 -12.79 2.65 -7.50
N MET A 286 -14.00 2.23 -7.88
CA MET A 286 -15.21 3.04 -7.70
C MET A 286 -15.42 3.40 -6.23
N LYS A 287 -15.35 2.45 -5.30
CA LYS A 287 -15.59 2.70 -3.87
C LYS A 287 -14.52 3.61 -3.26
N LEU A 288 -13.23 3.33 -3.52
CA LEU A 288 -12.13 4.17 -3.03
C LEU A 288 -12.15 5.57 -3.66
N GLY A 289 -12.39 5.68 -4.96
CA GLY A 289 -12.51 6.94 -5.68
C GLY A 289 -13.64 7.81 -5.13
N MET A 290 -14.80 7.22 -4.83
CA MET A 290 -15.90 7.92 -4.19
C MET A 290 -15.51 8.48 -2.81
N GLU A 291 -14.77 7.74 -1.99
CA GLU A 291 -14.29 8.26 -0.70
C GLU A 291 -13.26 9.39 -0.90
N ILE A 292 -12.38 9.31 -1.90
CA ILE A 292 -11.41 10.37 -2.22
C ILE A 292 -12.12 11.67 -2.58
N VAL A 293 -13.03 11.66 -3.56
CA VAL A 293 -13.70 12.89 -4.02
C VAL A 293 -14.66 13.47 -2.96
N ARG A 294 -15.24 12.61 -2.10
CA ARG A 294 -16.05 13.06 -0.95
C ARG A 294 -15.18 13.68 0.14
N LEU A 295 -14.07 13.03 0.48
CA LEU A 295 -13.13 13.54 1.48
C LEU A 295 -12.52 14.87 1.04
N ALA A 296 -12.26 15.02 -0.26
CA ALA A 296 -11.80 16.26 -0.89
C ALA A 296 -12.86 17.37 -0.91
N GLY A 297 -14.14 17.07 -0.67
CA GLY A 297 -15.23 18.04 -0.81
C GLY A 297 -15.64 18.34 -2.25
N VAL A 298 -15.10 17.59 -3.22
CA VAL A 298 -15.47 17.72 -4.66
C VAL A 298 -16.89 17.22 -4.92
N ALA A 299 -17.32 16.21 -4.16
CA ALA A 299 -18.67 15.64 -4.27
C ALA A 299 -19.37 15.67 -2.90
N GLY A 300 -20.56 16.29 -2.85
CA GLY A 300 -21.34 16.46 -1.60
C GLY A 300 -22.21 15.24 -1.23
N SER A 301 -22.42 14.30 -2.16
CA SER A 301 -23.26 13.12 -1.94
C SER A 301 -22.62 11.85 -2.52
N THR A 302 -23.11 10.69 -2.07
CA THR A 302 -22.69 9.40 -2.62
C THR A 302 -23.01 9.29 -4.10
N LEU A 303 -24.16 9.83 -4.54
CA LEU A 303 -24.58 9.82 -5.93
C LEU A 303 -23.66 10.69 -6.79
N SER A 304 -23.40 11.93 -6.39
CA SER A 304 -22.48 12.81 -7.11
C SER A 304 -21.06 12.26 -7.16
N ALA A 305 -20.57 11.66 -6.06
CA ALA A 305 -19.27 11.01 -6.04
C ALA A 305 -19.17 9.85 -7.05
N LYS A 306 -20.22 9.02 -7.12
CA LYS A 306 -20.29 7.92 -8.11
C LYS A 306 -20.28 8.47 -9.52
N GLN A 307 -21.03 9.53 -9.81
CA GLN A 307 -21.09 10.17 -11.12
C GLN A 307 -19.73 10.76 -11.52
N THR A 308 -19.07 11.51 -10.60
CA THR A 308 -17.74 12.09 -10.84
C THR A 308 -16.69 11.01 -11.16
N VAL A 309 -16.61 9.96 -10.36
CA VAL A 309 -15.63 8.87 -10.57
C VAL A 309 -15.90 8.17 -11.91
N ARG A 310 -17.16 7.84 -12.19
CA ARG A 310 -17.53 7.18 -13.44
C ARG A 310 -17.22 8.05 -14.64
N GLN A 311 -17.58 9.33 -14.61
CA GLN A 311 -17.35 10.26 -15.71
C GLN A 311 -15.89 10.28 -16.13
N HIS A 312 -14.95 10.46 -15.19
CA HIS A 312 -13.53 10.56 -15.50
C HIS A 312 -12.88 9.26 -15.99
N LEU A 313 -13.48 8.10 -15.71
CA LEU A 313 -13.09 6.83 -16.33
C LEU A 313 -13.63 6.70 -17.76
N GLU A 314 -14.90 7.11 -17.99
CA GLU A 314 -15.58 6.94 -19.28
C GLU A 314 -15.19 8.00 -20.32
N ASP A 315 -14.87 9.24 -19.91
CA ASP A 315 -14.50 10.34 -20.81
C ASP A 315 -13.02 10.39 -21.16
N GLY A 316 -12.19 9.48 -20.61
CA GLY A 316 -10.77 9.37 -20.88
C GLY A 316 -9.88 10.38 -20.15
N THR A 317 -10.43 11.31 -19.36
CA THR A 317 -9.65 12.34 -18.66
C THR A 317 -8.71 11.75 -17.61
N ALA A 318 -9.09 10.64 -16.95
CA ALA A 318 -8.21 9.92 -16.03
C ALA A 318 -7.02 9.27 -16.76
N LEU A 319 -7.22 8.70 -17.94
CA LEU A 319 -6.16 8.14 -18.77
C LEU A 319 -5.17 9.22 -19.23
N GLU A 320 -5.68 10.38 -19.63
CA GLU A 320 -4.84 11.52 -20.00
C GLU A 320 -4.00 12.03 -18.81
N LYS A 321 -4.58 12.09 -17.62
CA LYS A 321 -3.84 12.41 -16.40
C LYS A 321 -2.78 11.37 -16.05
N PHE A 322 -3.04 10.09 -16.33
CA PHE A 322 -2.04 9.03 -16.17
C PHE A 322 -0.85 9.23 -17.10
N LYS A 323 -1.08 9.57 -18.38
CA LYS A 323 -0.01 9.89 -19.32
C LYS A 323 0.82 11.08 -18.83
N GLN A 324 0.18 12.19 -18.43
CA GLN A 324 0.86 13.37 -17.91
C GLN A 324 1.71 13.07 -16.68
N MET A 325 1.21 12.22 -15.77
CA MET A 325 1.97 11.77 -14.60
C MET A 325 3.22 10.99 -14.99
N LEU A 326 3.08 10.03 -15.91
CA LEU A 326 4.20 9.21 -16.39
C LEU A 326 5.25 10.04 -17.14
N GLU A 327 4.82 10.96 -18.02
CA GLU A 327 5.69 11.86 -18.80
C GLU A 327 6.47 12.80 -17.88
N ALA A 328 5.83 13.35 -16.85
CA ALA A 328 6.51 14.17 -15.85
C ALA A 328 7.59 13.39 -15.07
N GLN A 329 7.45 12.05 -15.00
CA GLN A 329 8.40 11.11 -14.41
C GLN A 329 9.36 10.50 -15.46
N GLY A 330 9.43 11.04 -16.69
CA GLY A 330 10.34 10.61 -17.76
C GLY A 330 9.86 9.41 -18.59
N GLY A 331 8.63 8.97 -18.38
CA GLY A 331 8.04 7.80 -19.04
C GLY A 331 7.74 8.02 -20.52
N LYS A 332 7.95 6.98 -21.33
CA LYS A 332 7.52 6.92 -22.73
C LYS A 332 6.12 6.31 -22.79
N THR A 333 5.11 7.14 -23.07
CA THR A 333 3.69 6.79 -22.93
C THR A 333 3.06 6.08 -24.14
N ALA A 334 3.83 5.77 -25.19
CA ALA A 334 3.32 5.07 -26.37
C ALA A 334 2.66 3.71 -26.08
N CYS A 335 3.05 3.05 -24.98
CA CYS A 335 2.41 1.80 -24.53
C CYS A 335 1.07 2.03 -23.81
N ILE A 336 0.74 3.27 -23.48
CA ILE A 336 -0.58 3.62 -22.93
C ILE A 336 -1.61 3.69 -24.07
N ASP A 337 -1.21 4.16 -25.25
CA ASP A 337 -2.06 4.18 -26.45
C ASP A 337 -2.19 2.79 -27.06
N ASP A 338 -1.09 2.03 -27.06
CA ASP A 338 -0.98 0.70 -27.63
C ASP A 338 -0.39 -0.27 -26.59
N PRO A 339 -1.24 -0.95 -25.76
CA PRO A 339 -0.77 -1.85 -24.72
C PRO A 339 0.02 -3.07 -25.22
N GLU A 340 0.01 -3.37 -26.52
CA GLU A 340 0.86 -4.41 -27.12
C GLU A 340 2.36 -4.05 -27.07
N LYS A 341 2.69 -2.78 -26.84
CA LYS A 341 4.06 -2.30 -26.63
C LYS A 341 4.58 -2.48 -25.22
N LEU A 342 3.75 -2.93 -24.28
CA LEU A 342 4.20 -3.33 -22.95
C LEU A 342 5.16 -4.54 -23.06
N PRO A 343 6.15 -4.66 -22.15
CA PRO A 343 7.00 -5.84 -22.11
C PRO A 343 6.20 -7.15 -22.05
N THR A 344 6.49 -8.09 -22.96
CA THR A 344 5.83 -9.39 -23.05
C THR A 344 6.80 -10.53 -22.85
N ALA A 345 6.37 -11.60 -22.18
CA ALA A 345 7.17 -12.81 -22.01
C ALA A 345 7.25 -13.61 -23.31
N LYS A 346 8.35 -14.33 -23.48
CA LYS A 346 8.59 -15.17 -24.66
C LYS A 346 7.71 -16.42 -24.70
N HIS A 347 7.31 -16.90 -23.53
CA HIS A 347 6.60 -18.17 -23.37
C HIS A 347 5.39 -18.01 -22.47
N VAL A 348 4.35 -18.78 -22.78
CA VAL A 348 3.12 -18.86 -21.98
C VAL A 348 2.79 -20.32 -21.73
N LYS A 349 2.56 -20.69 -20.47
CA LYS A 349 2.16 -22.03 -20.05
C LYS A 349 0.84 -21.98 -19.30
N LYS A 350 -0.11 -22.83 -19.65
CA LYS A 350 -1.36 -22.97 -18.92
C LYS A 350 -1.21 -23.90 -17.72
N LEU A 351 -1.75 -23.53 -16.57
CA LEU A 351 -1.86 -24.41 -15.41
C LEU A 351 -3.21 -25.13 -15.47
N PRO A 352 -3.27 -26.45 -15.74
CA PRO A 352 -4.53 -27.16 -15.85
C PRO A 352 -5.14 -27.45 -14.47
N ALA A 353 -6.49 -27.42 -14.38
CA ALA A 353 -7.22 -27.89 -13.22
C ALA A 353 -7.01 -29.41 -13.02
N PRO A 354 -6.59 -29.86 -11.82
CA PRO A 354 -6.26 -31.28 -11.57
C PRO A 354 -7.52 -32.17 -11.54
N LYS A 355 -8.68 -31.59 -11.32
CA LYS A 355 -9.98 -32.30 -11.25
C LYS A 355 -11.13 -31.35 -11.55
N ARG A 356 -12.33 -31.90 -11.80
CA ARG A 356 -13.57 -31.13 -11.86
C ARG A 356 -13.94 -30.58 -10.47
N GLY A 357 -14.47 -29.36 -10.41
CA GLY A 357 -14.96 -28.72 -9.18
C GLY A 357 -15.10 -27.22 -9.33
N TYR A 358 -15.30 -26.55 -8.23
CA TYR A 358 -15.28 -25.08 -8.14
C TYR A 358 -13.95 -24.63 -7.53
N VAL A 359 -13.40 -23.53 -8.01
CA VAL A 359 -12.31 -22.83 -7.32
C VAL A 359 -12.84 -22.44 -5.92
N HIS A 360 -12.38 -23.15 -4.90
CA HIS A 360 -12.86 -22.98 -3.53
C HIS A 360 -12.10 -21.89 -2.79
N SER A 361 -10.79 -21.84 -3.00
CA SER A 361 -9.94 -20.78 -2.44
C SER A 361 -8.69 -20.63 -3.30
N ILE A 362 -8.12 -19.42 -3.26
CA ILE A 362 -6.82 -19.08 -3.85
C ILE A 362 -5.92 -18.64 -2.71
N ASP A 363 -4.76 -19.25 -2.57
CA ASP A 363 -3.72 -18.74 -1.68
C ASP A 363 -2.90 -17.70 -2.44
N SER A 364 -3.28 -16.44 -2.28
CA SER A 364 -2.63 -15.31 -2.95
C SER A 364 -1.15 -15.18 -2.58
N GLY A 365 -0.77 -15.57 -1.34
CA GLY A 365 0.63 -15.56 -0.90
C GLY A 365 1.48 -16.57 -1.67
N GLN A 366 0.97 -17.79 -1.89
CA GLN A 366 1.66 -18.79 -2.73
C GLN A 366 1.80 -18.29 -4.17
N LEU A 367 0.73 -17.72 -4.72
CA LEU A 367 0.74 -17.17 -6.07
C LEU A 367 1.76 -16.04 -6.21
N ALA A 368 1.81 -15.11 -5.26
CA ALA A 368 2.79 -14.01 -5.25
C ALA A 368 4.24 -14.52 -5.15
N ARG A 369 4.52 -15.55 -4.33
CA ARG A 369 5.85 -16.18 -4.25
C ARG A 369 6.26 -16.79 -5.58
N GLY A 370 5.35 -17.50 -6.24
CA GLY A 370 5.61 -18.06 -7.59
C GLY A 370 5.94 -16.95 -8.59
N VAL A 371 5.19 -15.86 -8.60
CA VAL A 371 5.47 -14.70 -9.46
C VAL A 371 6.78 -14.03 -9.11
N HIS A 372 7.11 -13.90 -7.83
CA HIS A 372 8.39 -13.33 -7.37
C HIS A 372 9.58 -14.15 -7.90
N ILE A 373 9.51 -15.49 -7.83
CA ILE A 373 10.53 -16.39 -8.38
C ILE A 373 10.70 -16.17 -9.88
N LEU A 374 9.61 -15.99 -10.62
CA LEU A 374 9.70 -15.69 -12.06
C LEU A 374 10.35 -14.33 -12.32
N ALA A 375 9.93 -13.30 -11.55
CA ALA A 375 10.22 -11.91 -11.85
C ALA A 375 11.63 -11.47 -11.41
N PHE A 376 12.10 -11.88 -10.22
CA PHE A 376 13.36 -11.35 -9.67
C PHE A 376 14.52 -12.31 -9.87
N ASN A 377 15.65 -11.80 -10.40
CA ASN A 377 16.88 -12.57 -10.49
C ASN A 377 17.70 -12.50 -9.19
N ASN A 378 18.74 -13.32 -9.08
CA ASN A 378 19.61 -13.39 -7.89
C ASN A 378 20.34 -12.06 -7.56
N LYS A 379 20.28 -11.07 -8.47
CA LYS A 379 20.81 -9.71 -8.28
C LYS A 379 19.72 -8.70 -7.93
N GLY A 380 18.49 -9.17 -7.65
CA GLY A 380 17.34 -8.30 -7.35
C GLY A 380 16.77 -7.53 -8.56
N LYS A 381 17.24 -7.81 -9.79
CA LYS A 381 16.69 -7.16 -10.98
C LYS A 381 15.38 -7.85 -11.39
N MET A 382 14.34 -7.05 -11.55
CA MET A 382 13.02 -7.53 -11.96
C MET A 382 12.89 -7.60 -13.48
N ASP A 383 12.25 -8.67 -13.97
CA ASP A 383 11.76 -8.80 -15.34
C ASP A 383 10.27 -8.40 -15.35
N PRO A 384 9.91 -7.26 -15.95
CA PRO A 384 8.53 -6.78 -15.94
C PRO A 384 7.59 -7.58 -16.85
N ALA A 385 8.11 -8.41 -17.75
CA ALA A 385 7.33 -9.13 -18.75
C ALA A 385 6.64 -10.39 -18.21
N VAL A 386 7.09 -10.89 -17.05
CA VAL A 386 6.65 -12.18 -16.51
C VAL A 386 5.60 -12.04 -15.43
N GLY A 387 4.84 -13.13 -15.20
CA GLY A 387 3.79 -13.17 -14.19
C GLY A 387 2.71 -14.19 -14.51
N VAL A 388 1.52 -13.96 -14.00
CA VAL A 388 0.35 -14.80 -14.28
C VAL A 388 -0.83 -13.93 -14.70
N ALA A 389 -1.66 -14.44 -15.62
CA ALA A 389 -2.84 -13.79 -16.15
C ALA A 389 -4.02 -14.79 -16.27
N GLU A 390 -5.19 -14.27 -16.61
CA GLU A 390 -6.42 -15.05 -16.76
C GLU A 390 -6.72 -15.93 -15.55
N LEU A 391 -6.53 -15.37 -14.34
CA LEU A 391 -6.78 -16.07 -13.08
C LEU A 391 -8.26 -16.45 -12.95
N CYS A 392 -8.55 -17.75 -12.83
CA CYS A 392 -9.86 -18.22 -12.43
C CYS A 392 -10.16 -17.84 -11.00
N LYS A 393 -11.17 -17.04 -10.76
CA LYS A 393 -11.57 -16.49 -9.45
C LYS A 393 -12.32 -17.52 -8.60
N VAL A 394 -12.36 -17.27 -7.28
CA VAL A 394 -13.15 -18.08 -6.34
C VAL A 394 -14.61 -18.16 -6.78
N GLY A 395 -15.16 -19.38 -6.81
CA GLY A 395 -16.53 -19.66 -7.29
C GLY A 395 -16.63 -20.06 -8.76
N THR A 396 -15.53 -19.95 -9.56
CA THR A 396 -15.50 -20.41 -10.95
C THR A 396 -15.61 -21.94 -11.01
N GLN A 397 -16.50 -22.45 -11.87
CA GLN A 397 -16.63 -23.88 -12.12
C GLN A 397 -15.59 -24.33 -13.14
N MET A 398 -14.86 -25.40 -12.85
CA MET A 398 -13.79 -25.95 -13.66
C MET A 398 -14.07 -27.39 -14.04
N LYS A 399 -13.75 -27.77 -15.28
CA LYS A 399 -13.58 -29.16 -15.68
C LYS A 399 -12.11 -29.58 -15.50
N GLN A 400 -11.85 -30.87 -15.37
CA GLN A 400 -10.48 -31.36 -15.36
C GLN A 400 -9.76 -30.98 -16.67
N GLY A 401 -8.53 -30.44 -16.55
CA GLY A 401 -7.72 -30.00 -17.67
C GLY A 401 -7.97 -28.56 -18.15
N GLU A 402 -9.08 -27.91 -17.75
CA GLU A 402 -9.28 -26.49 -18.07
C GLU A 402 -8.22 -25.62 -17.37
N PRO A 403 -7.77 -24.53 -18.01
CA PRO A 403 -6.73 -23.68 -17.45
C PRO A 403 -7.24 -22.89 -16.23
N LEU A 404 -6.53 -22.99 -15.10
CA LEU A 404 -6.74 -22.17 -13.91
C LEU A 404 -6.13 -20.78 -14.06
N MET A 405 -5.06 -20.67 -14.84
CA MET A 405 -4.36 -19.42 -15.18
C MET A 405 -3.39 -19.65 -16.34
N GLN A 406 -2.89 -18.55 -16.89
CA GLN A 406 -1.74 -18.51 -17.80
C GLN A 406 -0.50 -18.01 -17.05
N ILE A 407 0.64 -18.69 -17.25
CA ILE A 407 1.93 -18.33 -16.65
C ILE A 407 2.81 -17.78 -17.77
N HIS A 408 3.18 -16.52 -17.68
CA HIS A 408 4.06 -15.82 -18.60
C HIS A 408 5.49 -15.86 -18.07
N TYR A 409 6.45 -16.41 -18.82
CA TYR A 409 7.80 -16.66 -18.33
C TYR A 409 8.85 -16.53 -19.43
N ASN A 410 10.12 -16.28 -19.01
CA ASN A 410 11.27 -16.16 -19.89
C ASN A 410 12.38 -17.17 -19.58
N ASP A 411 12.31 -17.85 -18.43
CA ASP A 411 13.34 -18.76 -17.90
C ASP A 411 12.66 -20.05 -17.40
N GLU A 412 13.02 -21.21 -18.02
CA GLU A 412 12.41 -22.50 -17.70
C GLU A 412 12.77 -22.98 -16.29
N ALA A 413 14.01 -22.76 -15.82
CA ALA A 413 14.43 -23.20 -14.49
C ALA A 413 13.67 -22.44 -13.38
N ARG A 414 13.38 -21.16 -13.61
CA ARG A 414 12.53 -20.38 -12.71
C ARG A 414 11.09 -20.83 -12.76
N LEU A 415 10.58 -21.17 -13.95
CA LEU A 415 9.26 -21.74 -14.09
C LEU A 415 9.13 -23.02 -13.27
N GLU A 416 10.09 -23.94 -13.40
CA GLU A 416 10.10 -25.20 -12.63
C GLU A 416 10.04 -24.92 -11.12
N SER A 417 10.88 -24.00 -10.63
CA SER A 417 10.91 -23.58 -9.22
C SER A 417 9.60 -22.91 -8.76
N ALA A 418 8.91 -22.17 -9.62
CA ALA A 418 7.66 -21.48 -9.31
C ALA A 418 6.43 -22.42 -9.36
N MET A 419 6.50 -23.54 -10.10
CA MET A 419 5.36 -24.42 -10.36
C MET A 419 4.74 -25.03 -9.11
N GLU A 420 5.52 -25.33 -8.09
CA GLU A 420 5.00 -25.89 -6.82
C GLU A 420 4.10 -24.86 -6.12
N TYR A 421 4.53 -23.60 -6.09
CA TYR A 421 3.76 -22.49 -5.53
C TYR A 421 2.46 -22.26 -6.29
N PHE A 422 2.49 -22.31 -7.63
CA PHE A 422 1.30 -22.11 -8.44
C PHE A 422 0.28 -23.25 -8.26
N LYS A 423 0.74 -24.52 -8.19
CA LYS A 423 -0.13 -25.66 -7.91
C LYS A 423 -0.72 -25.60 -6.50
N ALA A 424 0.05 -25.17 -5.51
CA ALA A 424 -0.40 -25.02 -4.12
C ALA A 424 -1.37 -23.84 -3.92
N ALA A 425 -1.36 -22.85 -4.83
CA ALA A 425 -2.21 -21.68 -4.73
C ALA A 425 -3.71 -22.00 -4.87
N TYR A 426 -4.09 -23.00 -5.66
CA TYR A 426 -5.48 -23.31 -5.97
C TYR A 426 -6.02 -24.52 -5.21
N ARG A 427 -7.18 -24.35 -4.58
CA ARG A 427 -7.94 -25.45 -4.00
C ARG A 427 -9.29 -25.57 -4.71
N LEU A 428 -9.56 -26.76 -5.25
CA LEU A 428 -10.85 -27.10 -5.88
C LEU A 428 -11.70 -27.94 -4.94
N ALA A 429 -13.02 -27.68 -4.89
CA ALA A 429 -13.99 -28.44 -4.14
C ALA A 429 -15.26 -28.73 -4.97
N PRO A 430 -16.03 -29.80 -4.64
CA PRO A 430 -17.27 -30.11 -5.35
C PRO A 430 -18.35 -29.06 -5.16
N LYS A 431 -18.37 -28.38 -4.01
CA LYS A 431 -19.39 -27.38 -3.64
C LYS A 431 -18.87 -25.97 -3.93
N ARG A 432 -19.72 -25.14 -4.54
CA ARG A 432 -19.44 -23.73 -4.79
C ARG A 432 -19.25 -22.99 -3.44
N PRO A 433 -18.16 -22.26 -3.25
CA PRO A 433 -17.97 -21.43 -2.06
C PRO A 433 -18.87 -20.20 -2.10
N ASN A 434 -19.08 -19.60 -0.92
CA ASN A 434 -19.69 -18.28 -0.80
C ASN A 434 -18.55 -17.29 -0.43
N PRO A 435 -18.01 -16.50 -1.38
CA PRO A 435 -16.93 -15.57 -1.09
C PRO A 435 -17.41 -14.43 -0.18
N ALA A 436 -16.48 -13.88 0.60
CA ALA A 436 -16.73 -12.65 1.34
C ALA A 436 -17.00 -11.47 0.38
N PRO A 437 -17.74 -10.44 0.81
CA PRO A 437 -17.87 -9.22 0.02
C PRO A 437 -16.50 -8.54 -0.12
N LEU A 438 -16.24 -7.94 -1.30
CA LEU A 438 -14.97 -7.25 -1.58
C LEU A 438 -14.68 -6.13 -0.57
N VAL A 439 -15.70 -5.35 -0.21
CA VAL A 439 -15.60 -4.36 0.88
C VAL A 439 -16.50 -4.82 2.03
N LEU A 440 -15.87 -5.13 3.15
CA LEU A 440 -16.53 -5.66 4.34
C LEU A 440 -17.16 -4.53 5.17
N GLU A 441 -16.42 -3.44 5.37
CA GLU A 441 -16.83 -2.34 6.26
C GLU A 441 -16.15 -1.03 5.84
N ARG A 442 -16.83 0.09 6.13
CA ARG A 442 -16.30 1.45 6.07
C ARG A 442 -16.12 1.98 7.49
N VAL A 443 -14.91 2.44 7.82
CA VAL A 443 -14.55 3.04 9.11
C VAL A 443 -14.14 4.50 8.89
N ALA A 444 -14.73 5.45 9.65
CA ALA A 444 -14.44 6.89 9.51
C ALA A 444 -14.54 7.62 10.85
#